data_4fcc9aa6ef554257f9d0b09c566cec12
#
_entry.id   4fcc9aa6ef554257f9d0b09c566cec12
#
_cell.length_a   1.000
_cell.length_b   1.000
_cell.length_c   1.000
_cell.angle_alpha   90.00
_cell.angle_beta   90.00
_cell.angle_gamma   90.00
#
_symmetry.space_group_name_H-M   'P 1'
#
loop_
_entity.id
_entity.type
_entity.pdbx_description
1 polymer ?
#
loop_
_entity_poly.entity_id
_entity_poly.type
_entity_poly.pdbx_seq_one_letter_code
_entity_poly.pdbx_strand_id
1 'polypeptide(L)'
;MNLLIYFIIINSAAFIFFITGLVHKGTQTEGKLDVGCTILALAGGGIGQLAAMCITDRRMSKENAATKVFVICAAAIWCVVILFAYGPRSEKLTFDLVGFFGRNMWLLYYLGAMCIVELILFAWDKFCAMKEMMRISIAVLLLVSFAGGSVGALIGMVLFHHKNRKIYFYAGVPFTIIAQLTVIFYLMNSGQM
;
A
#
# COMPACT_ATOMS: atom_id res chain seq x y z
N MET A 1 -27.58 -10.67 1.04
CA MET A 1 -26.78 -10.30 2.23
C MET A 1 -26.30 -8.87 2.00
N ASN A 2 -26.65 -7.94 2.88
CA ASN A 2 -26.26 -6.54 2.69
C ASN A 2 -24.74 -6.42 2.72
N LEU A 3 -24.17 -5.67 1.79
CA LEU A 3 -22.72 -5.46 1.66
C LEU A 3 -22.08 -5.02 2.99
N LEU A 4 -22.80 -4.18 3.77
CA LEU A 4 -22.36 -3.76 5.10
C LEU A 4 -22.19 -4.91 6.09
N ILE A 5 -23.12 -5.85 6.12
CA ILE A 5 -23.05 -7.04 7.01
C ILE A 5 -21.85 -7.89 6.62
N TYR A 6 -21.63 -8.11 5.32
CA TYR A 6 -20.45 -8.81 4.82
C TYR A 6 -19.16 -8.16 5.30
N PHE A 7 -19.04 -6.81 5.16
CA PHE A 7 -17.85 -6.10 5.60
C PHE A 7 -17.61 -6.17 7.11
N ILE A 8 -18.65 -6.10 7.91
CA ILE A 8 -18.53 -6.26 9.37
C ILE A 8 -18.00 -7.65 9.71
N ILE A 9 -18.58 -8.69 9.13
CA ILE A 9 -18.18 -10.08 9.41
C ILE A 9 -16.74 -10.32 8.96
N ILE A 10 -16.36 -9.96 7.73
CA ILE A 10 -15.02 -10.25 7.20
C ILE A 10 -13.93 -9.46 7.93
N ASN A 11 -14.19 -8.22 8.32
CA ASN A 11 -13.25 -7.41 9.08
C ASN A 11 -13.10 -7.89 10.53
N SER A 12 -14.17 -8.34 11.17
CA SER A 12 -14.12 -8.96 12.51
C SER A 12 -13.34 -10.27 12.46
N ALA A 13 -13.60 -11.12 11.48
CA ALA A 13 -12.85 -12.36 11.29
C ALA A 13 -11.37 -12.12 11.02
N ALA A 14 -11.05 -11.15 10.17
CA ALA A 14 -9.69 -10.77 9.83
C ALA A 14 -8.92 -10.17 11.02
N PHE A 15 -9.59 -9.39 11.86
CA PHE A 15 -9.05 -8.86 13.11
C PHE A 15 -8.68 -9.99 14.08
N ILE A 16 -9.61 -10.90 14.33
CA ILE A 16 -9.39 -12.06 15.22
C ILE A 16 -8.27 -12.94 14.66
N PHE A 17 -8.29 -13.25 13.37
CA PHE A 17 -7.26 -14.07 12.71
C PHE A 17 -5.87 -13.47 12.85
N PHE A 18 -5.74 -12.14 12.70
CA PHE A 18 -4.47 -11.47 12.85
C PHE A 18 -3.93 -11.57 14.28
N ILE A 19 -4.78 -11.33 15.29
CA ILE A 19 -4.39 -11.42 16.71
C ILE A 19 -4.03 -12.86 17.08
N THR A 20 -4.84 -13.86 16.71
CA THR A 20 -4.55 -15.27 17.00
C THR A 20 -3.29 -15.75 16.28
N GLY A 21 -3.04 -15.28 15.06
CA GLY A 21 -1.82 -15.54 14.31
C GLY A 21 -0.57 -15.04 15.02
N LEU A 22 -0.61 -13.87 15.66
CA LEU A 22 0.50 -13.34 16.46
C LEU A 22 0.77 -14.18 17.70
N VAL A 23 -0.27 -14.67 18.37
CA VAL A 23 -0.14 -15.52 19.59
C VAL A 23 0.46 -16.89 19.24
N HIS A 24 0.13 -17.45 18.06
CA HIS A 24 0.63 -18.77 17.63
C HIS A 24 2.00 -18.74 16.95
N LYS A 25 2.44 -17.60 16.41
CA LYS A 25 3.72 -17.45 15.70
C LYS A 25 4.88 -17.18 16.66
N GLY A 26 5.19 -18.16 17.51
CA GLY A 26 6.50 -18.23 18.15
C GLY A 26 7.65 -18.62 17.21
N THR A 27 7.38 -18.91 15.94
CA THR A 27 8.35 -19.29 14.90
C THR A 27 8.13 -18.44 13.66
N GLN A 28 8.99 -17.47 13.50
CA GLN A 28 8.92 -16.47 12.44
C GLN A 28 9.38 -17.07 11.10
N THR A 29 8.51 -16.99 10.10
CA THR A 29 8.91 -17.19 8.70
C THR A 29 9.49 -15.89 8.18
N GLU A 30 10.81 -15.78 8.14
CA GLU A 30 11.54 -14.60 7.68
C GLU A 30 11.00 -14.07 6.34
N GLY A 31 10.38 -12.88 6.36
CA GLY A 31 10.06 -12.10 5.17
C GLY A 31 9.05 -12.70 4.20
N LYS A 32 8.39 -13.81 4.53
CA LYS A 32 7.35 -14.42 3.68
C LYS A 32 6.00 -13.75 3.93
N LEU A 33 5.22 -13.64 2.84
CA LEU A 33 3.84 -13.20 2.93
C LEU A 33 3.03 -14.22 3.76
N ASP A 34 2.28 -13.73 4.74
CA ASP A 34 1.30 -14.56 5.43
C ASP A 34 0.10 -14.77 4.53
N VAL A 35 -0.02 -15.98 3.99
CA VAL A 35 -1.06 -16.32 3.00
C VAL A 35 -2.47 -16.13 3.59
N GLY A 36 -2.69 -16.48 4.85
CA GLY A 36 -3.99 -16.30 5.50
C GLY A 36 -4.37 -14.82 5.63
N CYS A 37 -3.43 -13.99 6.08
CA CYS A 37 -3.63 -12.55 6.17
C CYS A 37 -3.88 -11.92 4.81
N THR A 38 -3.12 -12.33 3.77
CA THR A 38 -3.30 -11.79 2.41
C THR A 38 -4.64 -12.15 1.80
N ILE A 39 -5.10 -13.39 1.94
CA ILE A 39 -6.42 -13.82 1.45
C ILE A 39 -7.54 -13.03 2.13
N LEU A 40 -7.50 -12.90 3.46
CA LEU A 40 -8.49 -12.14 4.20
C LEU A 40 -8.48 -10.65 3.86
N ALA A 41 -7.30 -10.06 3.65
CA ALA A 41 -7.17 -8.67 3.21
C ALA A 41 -7.81 -8.45 1.83
N LEU A 42 -7.54 -9.35 0.87
CA LEU A 42 -8.15 -9.32 -0.47
C LEU A 42 -9.67 -9.51 -0.43
N ALA A 43 -10.16 -10.36 0.47
CA ALA A 43 -11.59 -10.57 0.66
C ALA A 43 -12.32 -9.37 1.30
N GLY A 44 -11.61 -8.30 1.70
CA GLY A 44 -12.21 -7.10 2.30
C GLY A 44 -11.90 -6.90 3.79
N GLY A 45 -11.15 -7.81 4.41
CA GLY A 45 -10.76 -7.76 5.82
C GLY A 45 -9.57 -6.85 6.14
N GLY A 46 -9.08 -6.08 5.15
CA GLY A 46 -7.88 -5.26 5.30
C GLY A 46 -7.99 -4.19 6.39
N ILE A 47 -9.17 -3.58 6.58
CA ILE A 47 -9.39 -2.56 7.61
C ILE A 47 -9.32 -3.19 9.00
N GLY A 48 -9.92 -4.38 9.20
CA GLY A 48 -9.86 -5.12 10.46
C GLY A 48 -8.43 -5.51 10.82
N GLN A 49 -7.64 -5.97 9.84
CA GLN A 49 -6.23 -6.29 10.04
C GLN A 49 -5.40 -5.04 10.34
N LEU A 50 -5.67 -3.89 9.69
CA LEU A 50 -5.02 -2.63 10.03
C LEU A 50 -5.30 -2.22 11.47
N ALA A 51 -6.53 -2.33 11.93
CA ALA A 51 -6.89 -2.04 13.31
C ALA A 51 -6.13 -2.94 14.29
N ALA A 52 -6.06 -4.25 14.01
CA ALA A 52 -5.29 -5.20 14.80
C ALA A 52 -3.79 -4.86 14.80
N MET A 53 -3.21 -4.51 13.65
CA MET A 53 -1.80 -4.08 13.54
C MET A 53 -1.49 -2.83 14.36
N CYS A 54 -2.39 -1.84 14.34
CA CYS A 54 -2.21 -0.61 15.12
C CYS A 54 -2.22 -0.86 16.63
N ILE A 55 -2.90 -1.89 17.09
CA ILE A 55 -3.00 -2.24 18.51
C ILE A 55 -1.82 -3.12 18.94
N THR A 56 -1.50 -4.15 18.17
CA THR A 56 -0.62 -5.24 18.62
C THR A 56 0.79 -5.21 18.05
N ASP A 57 0.95 -4.73 16.80
CA ASP A 57 2.24 -4.80 16.09
C ASP A 57 2.50 -3.53 15.26
N ARG A 58 2.88 -2.44 15.93
CA ARG A 58 3.11 -1.14 15.28
C ARG A 58 4.42 -1.05 14.49
N ARG A 59 5.44 -1.84 14.84
CA ARG A 59 6.77 -1.74 14.22
C ARG A 59 6.84 -2.53 12.93
N MET A 60 7.32 -1.89 11.86
CA MET A 60 7.62 -2.57 10.60
C MET A 60 9.04 -3.14 10.64
N SER A 61 9.15 -4.45 10.60
CA SER A 61 10.40 -5.20 10.54
C SER A 61 10.58 -5.86 9.18
N LYS A 62 11.77 -6.40 8.91
CA LYS A 62 12.02 -7.16 7.66
C LYS A 62 11.12 -8.39 7.52
N GLU A 63 10.68 -8.93 8.64
CA GLU A 63 9.89 -10.16 8.72
C GLU A 63 8.42 -9.93 8.38
N ASN A 64 7.85 -8.81 8.85
CA ASN A 64 6.43 -8.50 8.70
C ASN A 64 6.11 -7.44 7.61
N ALA A 65 7.14 -6.80 7.03
CA ALA A 65 6.96 -5.69 6.11
C ALA A 65 6.12 -6.05 4.88
N ALA A 66 6.32 -7.24 4.30
CA ALA A 66 5.58 -7.68 3.12
C ALA A 66 4.07 -7.77 3.41
N THR A 67 3.70 -8.46 4.48
CA THR A 67 2.29 -8.61 4.88
C THR A 67 1.65 -7.26 5.23
N LYS A 68 2.38 -6.39 5.97
CA LYS A 68 1.86 -5.09 6.36
C LYS A 68 1.58 -4.18 5.18
N VAL A 69 2.52 -4.09 4.23
CA VAL A 69 2.31 -3.29 3.01
C VAL A 69 1.12 -3.82 2.22
N PHE A 70 1.04 -5.13 2.08
CA PHE A 70 -0.08 -5.74 1.37
C PHE A 70 -1.43 -5.43 2.03
N VAL A 71 -1.51 -5.55 3.35
CA VAL A 71 -2.72 -5.22 4.13
C VAL A 71 -3.10 -3.74 3.99
N ILE A 72 -2.12 -2.82 4.07
CA ILE A 72 -2.34 -1.38 3.90
C ILE A 72 -2.91 -1.08 2.51
N CYS A 73 -2.28 -1.62 1.46
CA CYS A 73 -2.75 -1.42 0.09
C CYS A 73 -4.13 -2.02 -0.14
N ALA A 74 -4.38 -3.25 0.35
CA ALA A 74 -5.68 -3.89 0.25
C ALA A 74 -6.77 -3.09 0.97
N ALA A 75 -6.49 -2.58 2.16
CA ALA A 75 -7.42 -1.72 2.90
C ALA A 75 -7.72 -0.42 2.14
N ALA A 76 -6.70 0.22 1.54
CA ALA A 76 -6.89 1.41 0.72
C ALA A 76 -7.79 1.12 -0.51
N ILE A 77 -7.54 0.02 -1.21
CA ILE A 77 -8.37 -0.40 -2.34
C ILE A 77 -9.83 -0.62 -1.89
N TRP A 78 -10.04 -1.33 -0.78
CA TRP A 78 -11.38 -1.56 -0.26
C TRP A 78 -12.07 -0.29 0.24
N CYS A 79 -11.34 0.66 0.84
CA CYS A 79 -11.89 1.98 1.15
C CYS A 79 -12.42 2.66 -0.10
N VAL A 80 -11.66 2.62 -1.22
CA VAL A 80 -12.09 3.18 -2.49
C VAL A 80 -13.31 2.44 -3.04
N VAL A 81 -13.34 1.10 -2.95
CA VAL A 81 -14.52 0.31 -3.38
C VAL A 81 -15.77 0.70 -2.59
N ILE A 82 -15.65 0.89 -1.28
CA ILE A 82 -16.76 1.35 -0.42
C ILE A 82 -17.21 2.77 -0.82
N LEU A 83 -16.25 3.68 -1.02
CA LEU A 83 -16.53 5.04 -1.47
C LEU A 83 -17.22 5.02 -2.85
N PHE A 84 -16.82 4.11 -3.74
CA PHE A 84 -17.45 3.96 -5.05
C PHE A 84 -18.89 3.40 -4.95
N ALA A 85 -19.15 2.54 -3.95
CA ALA A 85 -20.47 1.96 -3.74
C ALA A 85 -21.48 2.93 -3.09
N TYR A 86 -21.01 3.78 -2.17
CA TYR A 86 -21.87 4.63 -1.33
C TYR A 86 -21.60 6.12 -1.44
N GLY A 87 -20.45 6.50 -2.02
CA GLY A 87 -20.04 7.90 -2.17
C GLY A 87 -20.57 8.57 -3.43
N PRO A 88 -20.28 9.85 -3.60
CA PRO A 88 -20.60 10.58 -4.82
C PRO A 88 -19.83 9.98 -6.01
N ARG A 89 -20.55 9.75 -7.10
CA ARG A 89 -19.99 9.25 -8.35
C ARG A 89 -20.65 9.88 -9.54
N SER A 90 -19.91 10.02 -10.64
CA SER A 90 -20.46 10.40 -11.94
C SER A 90 -21.34 9.27 -12.51
N GLU A 91 -22.42 9.61 -13.17
CA GLU A 91 -23.28 8.65 -13.86
C GLU A 91 -22.55 7.92 -14.99
N LYS A 92 -21.58 8.59 -15.62
CA LYS A 92 -20.75 8.03 -16.70
C LYS A 92 -19.32 7.86 -16.22
N LEU A 93 -18.83 6.63 -16.19
CA LEU A 93 -17.44 6.35 -15.90
C LEU A 93 -16.56 6.80 -17.06
N THR A 94 -15.53 7.58 -16.75
CA THR A 94 -14.56 8.08 -17.72
C THR A 94 -13.15 7.57 -17.41
N PHE A 95 -12.36 7.39 -18.47
CA PHE A 95 -10.93 7.03 -18.38
C PHE A 95 -10.05 8.15 -18.98
N ASP A 96 -10.53 9.40 -18.94
CA ASP A 96 -9.79 10.55 -19.45
C ASP A 96 -8.73 11.02 -18.44
N LEU A 97 -7.61 10.29 -18.37
CA LEU A 97 -6.49 10.64 -17.52
C LEU A 97 -5.85 11.98 -17.92
N VAL A 98 -5.75 12.23 -19.23
CA VAL A 98 -5.11 13.47 -19.73
C VAL A 98 -5.92 14.69 -19.34
N GLY A 99 -7.23 14.66 -19.56
CA GLY A 99 -8.13 15.73 -19.15
C GLY A 99 -8.20 15.89 -17.63
N PHE A 100 -8.19 14.80 -16.88
CA PHE A 100 -8.17 14.84 -15.42
C PHE A 100 -6.91 15.53 -14.88
N PHE A 101 -5.72 15.12 -15.30
CA PHE A 101 -4.48 15.76 -14.89
C PHE A 101 -4.33 17.19 -15.42
N GLY A 102 -4.89 17.47 -16.60
CA GLY A 102 -4.96 18.83 -17.14
C GLY A 102 -5.77 19.79 -16.26
N ARG A 103 -6.87 19.32 -15.68
CA ARG A 103 -7.68 20.09 -14.71
C ARG A 103 -7.04 20.14 -13.31
N ASN A 104 -6.28 19.13 -12.93
CA ASN A 104 -5.72 18.94 -11.59
C ASN A 104 -4.18 18.92 -11.63
N MET A 105 -3.56 19.96 -12.19
CA MET A 105 -2.10 20.06 -12.34
C MET A 105 -1.34 19.93 -11.00
N TRP A 106 -1.94 20.41 -9.91
CA TRP A 106 -1.35 20.29 -8.57
C TRP A 106 -1.10 18.84 -8.17
N LEU A 107 -2.01 17.91 -8.54
CA LEU A 107 -1.87 16.48 -8.27
C LEU A 107 -0.70 15.88 -9.06
N LEU A 108 -0.54 16.30 -10.32
CA LEU A 108 0.59 15.88 -11.16
C LEU A 108 1.92 16.35 -10.57
N TYR A 109 2.00 17.62 -10.13
CA TYR A 109 3.19 18.16 -9.46
C TYR A 109 3.49 17.43 -8.14
N TYR A 110 2.45 17.14 -7.35
CA TYR A 110 2.60 16.37 -6.11
C TYR A 110 3.17 14.98 -6.38
N LEU A 111 2.58 14.21 -7.31
CA LEU A 111 3.07 12.88 -7.67
C LEU A 111 4.49 12.93 -8.24
N GLY A 112 4.80 13.91 -9.07
CA GLY A 112 6.14 14.12 -9.60
C GLY A 112 7.16 14.41 -8.49
N ALA A 113 6.83 15.29 -7.55
CA ALA A 113 7.68 15.60 -6.40
C ALA A 113 7.91 14.36 -5.52
N MET A 114 6.86 13.59 -5.22
CA MET A 114 6.97 12.36 -4.44
C MET A 114 7.82 11.29 -5.15
N CYS A 115 7.73 11.17 -6.48
CA CYS A 115 8.59 10.29 -7.25
C CYS A 115 10.08 10.69 -7.15
N ILE A 116 10.38 11.99 -7.22
CA ILE A 116 11.75 12.50 -7.08
C ILE A 116 12.28 12.22 -5.66
N VAL A 117 11.50 12.54 -4.63
CA VAL A 117 11.84 12.27 -3.23
C VAL A 117 12.16 10.79 -3.02
N GLU A 118 11.30 9.91 -3.52
CA GLU A 118 11.48 8.46 -3.39
C GLU A 118 12.75 7.98 -4.11
N LEU A 119 13.01 8.49 -5.31
CA LEU A 119 14.23 8.17 -6.06
C LEU A 119 15.49 8.59 -5.31
N ILE A 120 15.49 9.78 -4.70
CA ILE A 120 16.58 10.27 -3.85
C ILE A 120 16.76 9.37 -2.63
N LEU A 121 15.67 8.94 -1.98
CA LEU A 121 15.72 8.05 -0.82
C LEU A 121 16.31 6.68 -1.18
N PHE A 122 15.96 6.12 -2.34
CA PHE A 122 16.57 4.87 -2.84
C PHE A 122 18.06 5.03 -3.14
N ALA A 123 18.47 6.16 -3.76
CA ALA A 123 19.86 6.47 -4.02
C ALA A 123 20.66 6.58 -2.71
N TRP A 124 20.11 7.32 -1.74
CA TRP A 124 20.71 7.50 -0.43
C TRP A 124 20.82 6.18 0.35
N ASP A 125 19.78 5.37 0.35
CA ASP A 125 19.80 4.05 1.00
C ASP A 125 20.88 3.13 0.41
N LYS A 126 21.04 3.14 -0.94
CA LYS A 126 22.14 2.42 -1.60
C LYS A 126 23.50 2.97 -1.19
N PHE A 127 23.66 4.30 -1.17
CA PHE A 127 24.91 4.93 -0.75
C PHE A 127 25.27 4.55 0.70
N CYS A 128 24.31 4.61 1.62
CA CYS A 128 24.50 4.20 3.01
C CYS A 128 24.86 2.70 3.11
N ALA A 129 24.26 1.86 2.25
CA ALA A 129 24.57 0.45 2.21
C ALA A 129 26.01 0.16 1.75
N MET A 130 26.56 0.96 0.83
CA MET A 130 27.94 0.83 0.34
C MET A 130 28.98 1.35 1.35
N LYS A 131 28.60 2.34 2.17
CA LYS A 131 29.48 2.96 3.18
C LYS A 131 29.30 2.38 4.58
N GLU A 132 28.52 1.29 4.73
CA GLU A 132 28.19 0.65 6.02
C GLU A 132 27.56 1.60 7.06
N MET A 133 26.95 2.69 6.57
CA MET A 133 26.25 3.67 7.41
C MET A 133 24.85 3.20 7.77
N MET A 134 24.20 3.93 8.71
CA MET A 134 22.80 3.67 9.05
C MET A 134 21.88 3.77 7.82
N ARG A 135 21.17 2.68 7.53
CA ARG A 135 20.26 2.60 6.38
C ARG A 135 18.90 3.20 6.70
N ILE A 136 18.24 3.70 5.66
CA ILE A 136 16.84 4.16 5.77
C ILE A 136 15.96 2.98 6.15
N SER A 137 14.99 3.22 7.04
CA SER A 137 14.06 2.17 7.45
C SER A 137 13.15 1.74 6.28
N ILE A 138 12.81 0.46 6.25
CA ILE A 138 11.88 -0.10 5.25
C ILE A 138 10.55 0.63 5.29
N ALA A 139 10.10 0.99 6.50
CA ALA A 139 8.83 1.70 6.70
C ALA A 139 8.80 3.05 5.98
N VAL A 140 9.87 3.84 6.06
CA VAL A 140 9.94 5.16 5.41
C VAL A 140 9.85 5.01 3.89
N LEU A 141 10.66 4.12 3.29
CA LEU A 141 10.63 3.88 1.84
C LEU A 141 9.24 3.44 1.37
N LEU A 142 8.61 2.48 2.06
CA LEU A 142 7.31 1.98 1.66
C LEU A 142 6.18 2.99 1.92
N LEU A 143 6.29 3.84 2.96
CA LEU A 143 5.32 4.91 3.21
C LEU A 143 5.39 6.01 2.13
N VAL A 144 6.59 6.43 1.74
CA VAL A 144 6.76 7.42 0.67
C VAL A 144 6.32 6.84 -0.68
N SER A 145 6.63 5.55 -0.94
CA SER A 145 6.09 4.85 -2.11
C SER A 145 4.56 4.89 -2.12
N PHE A 146 3.91 4.58 -0.99
CA PHE A 146 2.45 4.59 -0.86
C PHE A 146 1.85 6.00 -1.01
N ALA A 147 2.53 7.02 -0.49
CA ALA A 147 2.08 8.42 -0.55
C ALA A 147 2.13 9.05 -1.95
N GLY A 148 2.64 8.35 -2.97
CA GLY A 148 2.71 8.86 -4.35
C GLY A 148 4.03 8.56 -5.07
N GLY A 149 5.05 8.09 -4.33
CA GLY A 149 6.39 7.81 -4.84
C GLY A 149 6.57 6.44 -5.49
N SER A 150 5.52 5.65 -5.69
CA SER A 150 5.62 4.26 -6.14
C SER A 150 6.33 4.09 -7.49
N VAL A 151 6.10 5.00 -8.43
CA VAL A 151 6.80 5.01 -9.72
C VAL A 151 8.29 5.33 -9.51
N GLY A 152 8.61 6.30 -8.63
CA GLY A 152 9.98 6.62 -8.24
C GLY A 152 10.69 5.45 -7.58
N ALA A 153 9.99 4.70 -6.71
CA ALA A 153 10.51 3.47 -6.10
C ALA A 153 10.84 2.41 -7.15
N LEU A 154 9.94 2.21 -8.12
CA LEU A 154 10.14 1.22 -9.20
C LEU A 154 11.35 1.60 -10.06
N ILE A 155 11.46 2.86 -10.47
CA ILE A 155 12.63 3.38 -11.19
C ILE A 155 13.89 3.23 -10.34
N GLY A 156 13.84 3.60 -9.07
CA GLY A 156 14.96 3.48 -8.14
C GLY A 156 15.45 2.04 -7.96
N MET A 157 14.53 1.08 -7.84
CA MET A 157 14.88 -0.35 -7.76
C MET A 157 15.59 -0.85 -9.02
N VAL A 158 15.12 -0.43 -10.19
CA VAL A 158 15.72 -0.83 -11.48
C VAL A 158 17.07 -0.15 -11.67
N LEU A 159 17.13 1.18 -11.50
CA LEU A 159 18.31 2.00 -11.76
C LEU A 159 19.48 1.64 -10.83
N PHE A 160 19.18 1.46 -9.56
CA PHE A 160 20.20 1.18 -8.55
C PHE A 160 20.46 -0.31 -8.34
N HIS A 161 19.71 -1.22 -9.00
CA HIS A 161 19.77 -2.68 -8.79
C HIS A 161 19.74 -3.05 -7.31
N HIS A 162 18.98 -2.28 -6.51
CA HIS A 162 18.95 -2.36 -5.06
C HIS A 162 17.59 -2.84 -4.57
N LYS A 163 17.59 -3.79 -3.63
CA LYS A 163 16.38 -4.38 -3.01
C LYS A 163 15.44 -5.18 -3.95
N ASN A 164 15.81 -5.41 -5.22
CA ASN A 164 14.99 -6.17 -6.18
C ASN A 164 14.69 -7.60 -5.74
N ARG A 165 15.51 -8.19 -4.86
CA ARG A 165 15.33 -9.55 -4.34
C ARG A 165 14.49 -9.62 -3.07
N LYS A 166 14.08 -8.50 -2.49
CA LYS A 166 13.30 -8.47 -1.26
C LYS A 166 11.81 -8.43 -1.61
N ILE A 167 11.07 -9.47 -1.19
CA ILE A 167 9.66 -9.66 -1.53
C ILE A 167 8.77 -8.47 -1.18
N TYR A 168 9.05 -7.77 -0.07
CA TYR A 168 8.29 -6.60 0.35
C TYR A 168 8.48 -5.37 -0.56
N PHE A 169 9.57 -5.32 -1.34
CA PHE A 169 9.72 -4.32 -2.39
C PHE A 169 9.25 -4.86 -3.74
N TYR A 170 9.66 -6.07 -4.10
CA TYR A 170 9.30 -6.67 -5.40
C TYR A 170 7.78 -6.81 -5.59
N ALA A 171 7.06 -7.26 -4.57
CA ALA A 171 5.61 -7.37 -4.62
C ALA A 171 4.92 -6.11 -4.07
N GLY A 172 5.48 -5.46 -3.05
CA GLY A 172 4.87 -4.30 -2.38
C GLY A 172 4.76 -3.09 -3.28
N VAL A 173 5.84 -2.72 -4.01
CA VAL A 173 5.82 -1.52 -4.88
C VAL A 173 4.81 -1.63 -6.03
N PRO A 174 4.73 -2.72 -6.81
CA PRO A 174 3.65 -2.87 -7.79
C PRO A 174 2.24 -2.80 -7.17
N PHE A 175 2.08 -3.34 -5.96
CA PHE A 175 0.80 -3.31 -5.28
C PHE A 175 0.43 -1.89 -4.79
N THR A 176 1.40 -1.08 -4.38
CA THR A 176 1.17 0.36 -4.10
C THR A 176 0.78 1.13 -5.35
N ILE A 177 1.33 0.80 -6.53
CA ILE A 177 0.91 1.40 -7.81
C ILE A 177 -0.57 1.10 -8.08
N ILE A 178 -0.99 -0.16 -7.92
CA ILE A 178 -2.39 -0.56 -8.12
C ILE A 178 -3.31 0.23 -7.16
N ALA A 179 -2.93 0.34 -5.89
CA ALA A 179 -3.70 1.11 -4.92
C ALA A 179 -3.82 2.59 -5.31
N GLN A 180 -2.73 3.22 -5.76
CA GLN A 180 -2.73 4.61 -6.23
C GLN A 180 -3.58 4.79 -7.48
N LEU A 181 -3.47 3.90 -8.46
CA LEU A 181 -4.32 3.95 -9.66
C LEU A 181 -5.80 3.82 -9.32
N THR A 182 -6.15 2.99 -8.34
CA THR A 182 -7.53 2.84 -7.86
C THR A 182 -8.04 4.15 -7.23
N VAL A 183 -7.21 4.82 -6.42
CA VAL A 183 -7.54 6.13 -5.84
C VAL A 183 -7.72 7.20 -6.93
N ILE A 184 -6.78 7.29 -7.88
CA ILE A 184 -6.86 8.24 -9.00
C ILE A 184 -8.12 7.98 -9.83
N PHE A 185 -8.43 6.72 -10.13
CA PHE A 185 -9.64 6.35 -10.84
C PHE A 185 -10.92 6.80 -10.11
N TYR A 186 -10.95 6.62 -8.79
CA TYR A 186 -12.08 7.11 -7.99
C TYR A 186 -12.18 8.64 -8.04
N LEU A 187 -11.09 9.36 -7.82
CA LEU A 187 -11.05 10.82 -7.85
C LEU A 187 -11.53 11.36 -9.22
N MET A 188 -11.12 10.72 -10.30
CA MET A 188 -11.53 11.08 -11.67
C MET A 188 -13.05 10.93 -11.87
N ASN A 189 -13.68 9.96 -11.20
CA ASN A 189 -15.10 9.65 -11.37
C ASN A 189 -15.98 10.10 -10.19
N SER A 190 -15.43 10.76 -9.18
CA SER A 190 -16.20 11.23 -8.01
C SER A 190 -17.03 12.48 -8.27
N GLY A 191 -16.81 13.17 -9.42
CA GLY A 191 -17.52 14.41 -9.77
C GLY A 191 -17.19 15.62 -8.87
N GLN A 192 -16.16 15.49 -8.00
CA GLN A 192 -15.78 16.54 -7.04
C GLN A 192 -14.58 17.38 -7.50
N MET A 193 -14.00 17.08 -8.67
CA MET A 193 -12.85 17.81 -9.23
C MET A 193 -13.07 18.18 -10.68
#